data_04a109ac3bd4362675a567c9131f1b69
#
_entry.id   04a109ac3bd4362675a567c9131f1b69
#
_cell.length_a   1.000
_cell.length_b   1.000
_cell.length_c   1.000
_cell.angle_alpha   90.00
_cell.angle_beta   90.00
_cell.angle_gamma   90.00
#
_symmetry.space_group_name_H-M   'P 1'
#
loop_
_entity.id
_entity.type
_entity.pdbx_description
1 polymer ?
#
loop_
_entity_poly.entity_id
_entity_poly.type
_entity_poly.pdbx_seq_one_letter_code
_entity_poly.pdbx_strand_id
1 'polypeptide(L)'
;MMSAADESPIAIALHGGAGTIERGAMSEELEATYHAFLDDAITQGYEQLREGRSGLDVVVTVIQMMEDSPLFNAGRGAVYTWDGTHELDASIMHGEKLDAGAVAGVGTVQSPIALARAVMEDSPHVMLAGPGAEAFAQEQGYDPVSPEYFGTERRREALEAYKANEQAGLKPEADHKFGTVGVVVLDQAGNLVAGTSTGGMTGKRWGRIGDSPVIGAGTYADNRSCAVSATGHGEYFIRHTVARDICARMQFGAATLEEAARTVVMEELVAADGEGGIVAVDPAGKVALVFNAPGMYRASIDADGRKMVGIYGDDAAP
;
A
#
# COMPACT_ATOMS: atom_id res chain seq x y z
N MET A 1 37.80 -23.56 1.05
CA MET A 1 36.60 -23.28 0.32
C MET A 1 35.51 -23.11 1.37
N MET A 2 35.16 -21.87 1.72
CA MET A 2 33.97 -21.59 2.53
C MET A 2 32.78 -21.93 1.66
N SER A 3 31.91 -22.85 2.13
CA SER A 3 30.58 -23.08 1.59
C SER A 3 29.88 -21.73 1.48
N ALA A 4 29.25 -21.43 0.35
CA ALA A 4 28.27 -20.36 0.30
C ALA A 4 27.29 -20.69 1.43
N ALA A 5 27.29 -19.89 2.48
CA ALA A 5 26.24 -19.95 3.49
C ALA A 5 24.92 -19.80 2.71
N ASP A 6 24.00 -20.70 2.97
CA ASP A 6 22.63 -20.62 2.47
C ASP A 6 22.09 -19.27 2.99
N GLU A 7 22.19 -18.21 2.17
CA GLU A 7 21.67 -16.90 2.54
C GLU A 7 20.16 -17.07 2.67
N SER A 8 19.61 -16.67 3.81
CA SER A 8 18.15 -16.71 4.02
C SER A 8 17.46 -15.97 2.87
N PRO A 9 16.37 -16.53 2.33
CA PRO A 9 15.67 -15.87 1.22
C PRO A 9 15.16 -14.50 1.66
N ILE A 10 15.33 -13.51 0.81
CA ILE A 10 14.75 -12.18 0.97
C ILE A 10 13.91 -11.84 -0.26
N ALA A 11 12.83 -11.11 -0.06
CA ALA A 11 11.98 -10.65 -1.14
C ALA A 11 11.30 -9.34 -0.77
N ILE A 12 10.97 -8.55 -1.78
CA ILE A 12 10.21 -7.31 -1.62
C ILE A 12 9.25 -7.13 -2.79
N ALA A 13 8.05 -6.64 -2.50
CA ALA A 13 7.14 -6.14 -3.52
C ALA A 13 6.48 -4.84 -3.05
N LEU A 14 6.19 -3.96 -3.99
CA LEU A 14 5.50 -2.70 -3.73
C LEU A 14 4.43 -2.43 -4.78
N HIS A 15 3.43 -1.62 -4.38
CA HIS A 15 2.46 -1.01 -5.29
C HIS A 15 2.32 0.48 -5.03
N GLY A 16 2.03 1.22 -6.10
CA GLY A 16 1.69 2.65 -6.09
C GLY A 16 0.22 2.91 -6.42
N GLY A 17 -0.64 1.89 -6.28
CA GLY A 17 -2.07 1.94 -6.57
C GLY A 17 -2.48 1.19 -7.83
N ALA A 18 -3.73 0.70 -7.82
CA ALA A 18 -4.42 0.10 -8.96
C ALA A 18 -5.58 1.00 -9.41
N GLY A 19 -6.11 0.78 -10.62
CA GLY A 19 -7.30 1.48 -11.11
C GLY A 19 -7.30 1.69 -12.61
N THR A 20 -8.06 2.67 -13.10
CA THR A 20 -8.19 3.03 -14.51
C THR A 20 -6.89 3.66 -15.03
N ILE A 21 -5.83 2.86 -15.13
CA ILE A 21 -4.52 3.24 -15.64
C ILE A 21 -4.37 2.59 -17.00
N GLU A 22 -4.82 3.31 -18.05
CA GLU A 22 -4.80 2.82 -19.42
C GLU A 22 -3.54 3.28 -20.14
N ARG A 23 -3.00 2.40 -21.00
CA ARG A 23 -1.86 2.75 -21.88
C ARG A 23 -2.23 3.91 -22.80
N GLY A 24 -1.40 4.93 -22.83
CA GLY A 24 -1.63 6.16 -23.60
C GLY A 24 -2.50 7.22 -22.89
N ALA A 25 -3.02 6.95 -21.69
CA ALA A 25 -3.73 7.94 -20.90
C ALA A 25 -2.80 8.94 -20.19
N MET A 26 -1.50 8.64 -20.13
CA MET A 26 -0.47 9.55 -19.63
C MET A 26 0.61 9.82 -20.70
N SER A 27 1.37 10.90 -20.56
CA SER A 27 2.49 11.17 -21.45
C SER A 27 3.62 10.15 -21.25
N GLU A 28 4.41 9.90 -22.31
CA GLU A 28 5.60 9.03 -22.23
C GLU A 28 6.57 9.48 -21.13
N GLU A 29 6.72 10.80 -20.93
CA GLU A 29 7.58 11.36 -19.89
C GLU A 29 7.09 11.03 -18.48
N LEU A 30 5.77 11.12 -18.26
CA LEU A 30 5.17 10.77 -16.97
C LEU A 30 5.25 9.26 -16.70
N GLU A 31 5.01 8.44 -17.73
CA GLU A 31 5.16 6.98 -17.65
C GLU A 31 6.60 6.60 -17.29
N ALA A 32 7.59 7.19 -17.96
CA ALA A 32 9.00 6.98 -17.66
C ALA A 32 9.36 7.41 -16.22
N THR A 33 8.75 8.52 -15.74
CA THR A 33 8.94 9.00 -14.37
C THR A 33 8.42 7.98 -13.33
N TYR A 34 7.23 7.39 -13.56
CA TYR A 34 6.72 6.32 -12.70
C TYR A 34 7.62 5.09 -12.72
N HIS A 35 8.03 4.63 -13.91
CA HIS A 35 8.94 3.48 -14.03
C HIS A 35 10.26 3.71 -13.30
N ALA A 36 10.88 4.87 -13.48
CA ALA A 36 12.14 5.21 -12.81
C ALA A 36 11.99 5.25 -11.28
N PHE A 37 10.89 5.82 -10.77
CA PHE A 37 10.63 5.86 -9.34
C PHE A 37 10.42 4.45 -8.75
N LEU A 38 9.59 3.62 -9.40
CA LEU A 38 9.32 2.26 -8.94
C LEU A 38 10.60 1.41 -8.95
N ASP A 39 11.43 1.56 -10.00
CA ASP A 39 12.71 0.88 -10.13
C ASP A 39 13.69 1.28 -9.03
N ASP A 40 13.79 2.56 -8.73
CA ASP A 40 14.64 3.10 -7.66
C ASP A 40 14.17 2.62 -6.28
N ALA A 41 12.88 2.77 -5.98
CA ALA A 41 12.31 2.39 -4.69
C ALA A 41 12.46 0.90 -4.40
N ILE A 42 12.17 0.03 -5.38
CA ILE A 42 12.30 -1.42 -5.18
C ILE A 42 13.76 -1.84 -5.03
N THR A 43 14.67 -1.20 -5.76
CA THR A 43 16.11 -1.48 -5.67
C THR A 43 16.66 -1.08 -4.32
N GLN A 44 16.36 0.14 -3.85
CA GLN A 44 16.80 0.62 -2.54
C GLN A 44 16.26 -0.24 -1.40
N GLY A 45 14.98 -0.67 -1.48
CA GLY A 45 14.39 -1.56 -0.49
C GLY A 45 15.09 -2.93 -0.45
N TYR A 46 15.35 -3.52 -1.62
CA TYR A 46 16.02 -4.82 -1.72
C TYR A 46 17.47 -4.76 -1.22
N GLU A 47 18.23 -3.71 -1.57
CA GLU A 47 19.62 -3.54 -1.08
C GLU A 47 19.65 -3.42 0.45
N GLN A 48 18.70 -2.70 1.07
CA GLN A 48 18.60 -2.62 2.52
C GLN A 48 18.33 -3.99 3.18
N LEU A 49 17.47 -4.83 2.56
CA LEU A 49 17.26 -6.21 3.01
C LEU A 49 18.55 -7.03 2.90
N ARG A 50 19.31 -6.88 1.80
CA ARG A 50 20.63 -7.53 1.62
C ARG A 50 21.66 -7.10 2.65
N GLU A 51 21.59 -5.86 3.11
CA GLU A 51 22.44 -5.32 4.19
C GLU A 51 22.01 -5.80 5.59
N GLY A 52 20.92 -6.59 5.70
CA GLY A 52 20.41 -7.14 6.95
C GLY A 52 19.55 -6.18 7.76
N ARG A 53 19.03 -5.10 7.15
CA ARG A 53 18.04 -4.25 7.82
C ARG A 53 16.75 -5.02 8.06
N SER A 54 16.06 -4.68 9.17
CA SER A 54 14.80 -5.32 9.52
C SER A 54 13.71 -5.02 8.49
N GLY A 55 12.78 -5.96 8.30
CA GLY A 55 11.65 -5.76 7.40
C GLY A 55 10.81 -4.53 7.75
N LEU A 56 10.66 -4.22 9.05
CA LEU A 56 9.97 -3.00 9.51
C LEU A 56 10.65 -1.72 9.02
N ASP A 57 11.99 -1.65 9.13
CA ASP A 57 12.74 -0.48 8.67
C ASP A 57 12.61 -0.29 7.16
N VAL A 58 12.69 -1.39 6.41
CA VAL A 58 12.61 -1.36 4.94
C VAL A 58 11.22 -0.93 4.48
N VAL A 59 10.16 -1.52 5.04
CA VAL A 59 8.76 -1.15 4.71
C VAL A 59 8.51 0.33 4.98
N VAL A 60 8.92 0.83 6.16
CA VAL A 60 8.77 2.26 6.49
C VAL A 60 9.57 3.12 5.53
N THR A 61 10.84 2.80 5.27
CA THR A 61 11.70 3.61 4.40
C THR A 61 11.13 3.71 2.98
N VAL A 62 10.72 2.58 2.40
CA VAL A 62 10.19 2.56 1.02
C VAL A 62 8.83 3.26 0.93
N ILE A 63 7.95 3.08 1.92
CA ILE A 63 6.67 3.81 1.94
C ILE A 63 6.90 5.31 2.14
N GLN A 64 7.85 5.74 2.97
CA GLN A 64 8.20 7.15 3.13
C GLN A 64 8.70 7.77 1.82
N MET A 65 9.51 7.07 1.03
CA MET A 65 9.90 7.54 -0.32
C MET A 65 8.65 7.81 -1.17
N MET A 66 7.63 6.94 -1.08
CA MET A 66 6.38 7.10 -1.83
C MET A 66 5.47 8.19 -1.24
N GLU A 67 5.42 8.35 0.09
CA GLU A 67 4.70 9.42 0.79
C GLU A 67 5.29 10.81 0.50
N ASP A 68 6.59 10.92 0.28
CA ASP A 68 7.26 12.18 -0.06
C ASP A 68 7.15 12.52 -1.56
N SER A 69 6.70 11.58 -2.38
CA SER A 69 6.55 11.74 -3.83
C SER A 69 5.17 12.29 -4.21
N PRO A 70 5.06 13.33 -5.05
CA PRO A 70 3.78 13.83 -5.54
C PRO A 70 3.08 12.90 -6.54
N LEU A 71 3.70 11.80 -6.90
CA LEU A 71 3.19 10.86 -7.91
C LEU A 71 2.02 10.04 -7.39
N PHE A 72 2.04 9.67 -6.09
CA PHE A 72 1.09 8.72 -5.50
C PHE A 72 0.03 9.39 -4.63
N ASN A 73 -0.99 8.65 -4.25
CA ASN A 73 -2.04 9.09 -3.33
C ASN A 73 -1.70 8.63 -1.90
N ALA A 74 -0.61 9.13 -1.38
CA ALA A 74 -0.17 8.94 0.00
C ALA A 74 0.72 10.12 0.38
N GLY A 75 0.69 10.58 1.64
CA GLY A 75 1.51 11.72 2.06
C GLY A 75 1.37 12.91 1.10
N ARG A 76 2.48 13.37 0.53
CA ARG A 76 2.51 14.41 -0.50
C ARG A 76 1.94 13.85 -1.81
N GLY A 77 0.87 14.45 -2.31
CA GLY A 77 0.12 13.97 -3.48
C GLY A 77 -1.16 13.21 -3.11
N ALA A 78 -1.49 13.15 -1.81
CA ALA A 78 -2.77 12.63 -1.34
C ALA A 78 -3.94 13.40 -1.94
N VAL A 79 -5.05 12.68 -2.15
CA VAL A 79 -6.31 13.28 -2.61
C VAL A 79 -6.91 14.20 -1.55
N TYR A 80 -7.73 15.13 -2.00
CA TYR A 80 -8.50 16.01 -1.13
C TYR A 80 -9.82 15.37 -0.69
N THR A 81 -10.22 15.64 0.54
CA THR A 81 -11.60 15.44 1.01
C THR A 81 -12.57 16.38 0.28
N TRP A 82 -13.86 16.17 0.44
CA TRP A 82 -14.87 17.11 -0.07
C TRP A 82 -14.67 18.54 0.41
N ASP A 83 -14.23 18.71 1.63
CA ASP A 83 -14.05 20.04 2.25
C ASP A 83 -12.71 20.70 1.86
N GLY A 84 -11.91 20.05 1.01
CA GLY A 84 -10.64 20.58 0.51
C GLY A 84 -9.50 20.44 1.53
N THR A 85 -9.60 19.48 2.43
CA THR A 85 -8.57 19.09 3.38
C THR A 85 -7.95 17.74 3.01
N HIS A 86 -6.95 17.29 3.76
CA HIS A 86 -6.38 15.95 3.64
C HIS A 86 -6.66 15.16 4.93
N GLU A 87 -7.00 13.89 4.75
CA GLU A 87 -7.13 12.88 5.81
C GLU A 87 -6.37 11.65 5.35
N LEU A 88 -5.30 11.30 6.04
CA LEU A 88 -4.37 10.24 5.65
C LEU A 88 -4.57 9.04 6.57
N ASP A 89 -4.41 7.85 6.01
CA ASP A 89 -4.54 6.57 6.69
C ASP A 89 -3.30 5.72 6.42
N ALA A 90 -2.80 4.98 7.41
CA ALA A 90 -1.71 4.03 7.21
C ALA A 90 -1.79 2.88 8.21
N SER A 91 -1.20 1.74 7.85
CA SER A 91 -0.98 0.64 8.79
C SER A 91 0.28 -0.15 8.45
N ILE A 92 0.83 -0.79 9.47
CA ILE A 92 1.98 -1.69 9.37
C ILE A 92 1.73 -2.92 10.25
N MET A 93 2.21 -4.09 9.82
CA MET A 93 2.07 -5.33 10.57
C MET A 93 3.33 -6.20 10.43
N HIS A 94 3.79 -6.76 11.57
CA HIS A 94 4.89 -7.69 11.67
C HIS A 94 4.37 -9.11 11.90
N GLY A 95 4.80 -10.05 11.05
CA GLY A 95 4.20 -11.39 10.98
C GLY A 95 4.62 -12.37 12.08
N GLU A 96 5.68 -12.11 12.83
CA GLU A 96 6.19 -13.04 13.86
C GLU A 96 5.21 -13.14 15.04
N LYS A 97 4.84 -11.98 15.61
CA LYS A 97 3.95 -11.89 16.79
C LYS A 97 2.56 -11.37 16.46
N LEU A 98 2.31 -11.06 15.19
CA LEU A 98 1.12 -10.37 14.73
C LEU A 98 0.98 -8.96 15.32
N ASP A 99 2.11 -8.34 15.68
CA ASP A 99 2.14 -6.95 16.14
C ASP A 99 1.75 -6.03 15.00
N ALA A 100 0.89 -5.05 15.27
CA ALA A 100 0.40 -4.14 14.26
C ALA A 100 0.16 -2.74 14.82
N GLY A 101 0.29 -1.74 13.95
CA GLY A 101 -0.07 -0.36 14.25
C GLY A 101 -0.75 0.29 13.08
N ALA A 102 -1.70 1.18 13.37
CA ALA A 102 -2.46 1.89 12.35
C ALA A 102 -2.83 3.31 12.80
N VAL A 103 -2.96 4.19 11.83
CA VAL A 103 -3.51 5.54 12.01
C VAL A 103 -4.54 5.84 10.93
N ALA A 104 -5.57 6.58 11.28
CA ALA A 104 -6.63 6.98 10.36
C ALA A 104 -7.03 8.44 10.54
N GLY A 105 -7.28 9.14 9.42
CA GLY A 105 -7.79 10.50 9.43
C GLY A 105 -6.82 11.53 10.01
N VAL A 106 -5.50 11.36 9.82
CA VAL A 106 -4.48 12.34 10.22
C VAL A 106 -4.24 13.36 9.11
N GLY A 107 -4.10 14.63 9.44
CA GLY A 107 -3.98 15.73 8.48
C GLY A 107 -2.74 16.60 8.65
N THR A 108 -1.91 16.34 9.68
CA THR A 108 -0.71 17.14 9.99
C THR A 108 0.55 16.30 10.15
N VAL A 109 0.48 14.98 9.98
CA VAL A 109 1.61 14.06 10.14
C VAL A 109 2.27 13.82 8.79
N GLN A 110 3.53 14.24 8.62
CA GLN A 110 4.26 14.12 7.36
C GLN A 110 4.31 12.68 6.83
N SER A 111 4.61 11.73 7.72
CA SER A 111 4.71 10.30 7.38
C SER A 111 3.74 9.47 8.21
N PRO A 112 2.52 9.19 7.69
CA PRO A 112 1.55 8.33 8.37
C PRO A 112 2.06 6.92 8.65
N ILE A 113 2.88 6.33 7.77
CA ILE A 113 3.44 4.99 8.00
C ILE A 113 4.41 4.96 9.18
N ALA A 114 5.22 6.00 9.37
CA ALA A 114 6.10 6.09 10.53
C ALA A 114 5.31 6.22 11.83
N LEU A 115 4.22 7.00 11.82
CA LEU A 115 3.33 7.10 12.97
C LEU A 115 2.59 5.78 13.24
N ALA A 116 2.16 5.06 12.21
CA ALA A 116 1.56 3.73 12.37
C ALA A 116 2.54 2.76 13.06
N ARG A 117 3.82 2.81 12.70
CA ARG A 117 4.87 2.04 13.39
C ARG A 117 5.02 2.46 14.84
N ALA A 118 5.06 3.76 15.14
CA ALA A 118 5.14 4.25 16.52
C ALA A 118 3.92 3.79 17.36
N VAL A 119 2.72 3.74 16.78
CA VAL A 119 1.55 3.17 17.46
C VAL A 119 1.78 1.70 17.84
N MET A 120 2.39 0.91 16.97
CA MET A 120 2.70 -0.50 17.23
C MET A 120 3.77 -0.67 18.32
N GLU A 121 4.83 0.14 18.29
CA GLU A 121 6.03 -0.05 19.14
C GLU A 121 5.92 0.69 20.48
N ASP A 122 5.27 1.86 20.52
CA ASP A 122 5.32 2.80 21.64
C ASP A 122 3.96 3.03 22.31
N SER A 123 2.93 2.27 21.93
CA SER A 123 1.61 2.34 22.57
C SER A 123 1.03 0.96 22.88
N PRO A 124 0.06 0.86 23.83
CA PRO A 124 -0.67 -0.38 24.05
C PRO A 124 -1.80 -0.60 23.01
N HIS A 125 -1.95 0.26 22.04
CA HIS A 125 -3.05 0.24 21.08
C HIS A 125 -2.58 -0.25 19.72
N VAL A 126 -3.52 -0.79 18.94
CA VAL A 126 -3.28 -1.17 17.54
C VAL A 126 -3.63 -0.03 16.59
N MET A 127 -4.59 0.82 16.94
CA MET A 127 -5.08 1.85 16.02
C MET A 127 -5.46 3.13 16.76
N LEU A 128 -4.98 4.26 16.23
CA LEU A 128 -5.36 5.61 16.67
C LEU A 128 -5.97 6.39 15.50
N ALA A 129 -6.83 7.38 15.79
CA ALA A 129 -7.50 8.14 14.73
C ALA A 129 -7.63 9.64 15.05
N GLY A 130 -7.63 10.46 13.99
CA GLY A 130 -7.90 11.88 14.03
C GLY A 130 -7.08 12.64 15.05
N PRO A 131 -7.68 13.60 15.79
CA PRO A 131 -6.95 14.43 16.74
C PRO A 131 -6.21 13.66 17.83
N GLY A 132 -6.70 12.46 18.21
CA GLY A 132 -6.01 11.60 19.18
C GLY A 132 -4.71 11.03 18.62
N ALA A 133 -4.70 10.61 17.35
CA ALA A 133 -3.48 10.16 16.68
C ALA A 133 -2.47 11.31 16.50
N GLU A 134 -2.93 12.52 16.21
CA GLU A 134 -2.06 13.69 16.07
C GLU A 134 -1.47 14.14 17.43
N ALA A 135 -2.24 14.04 18.52
CA ALA A 135 -1.72 14.28 19.85
C ALA A 135 -0.62 13.27 20.21
N PHE A 136 -0.85 11.98 19.93
CA PHE A 136 0.16 10.93 20.11
C PHE A 136 1.40 11.22 19.26
N ALA A 137 1.23 11.65 18.00
CA ALA A 137 2.36 12.00 17.14
C ALA A 137 3.25 13.09 17.79
N GLN A 138 2.63 14.15 18.36
CA GLN A 138 3.38 15.20 19.05
C GLN A 138 4.09 14.69 20.31
N GLU A 139 3.46 13.78 21.08
CA GLU A 139 4.11 13.14 22.24
C GLU A 139 5.31 12.30 21.83
N GLN A 140 5.29 11.68 20.63
CA GLN A 140 6.39 10.92 20.05
C GLN A 140 7.44 11.80 19.33
N GLY A 141 7.27 13.14 19.35
CA GLY A 141 8.23 14.06 18.77
C GLY A 141 8.10 14.30 17.27
N TYR A 142 6.96 13.92 16.66
CA TYR A 142 6.67 14.28 15.27
C TYR A 142 6.17 15.73 15.20
N ASP A 143 6.94 16.59 14.54
CA ASP A 143 6.51 17.97 14.29
C ASP A 143 5.37 17.99 13.26
N PRO A 144 4.28 18.76 13.51
CA PRO A 144 3.21 18.87 12.55
C PRO A 144 3.63 19.66 11.32
N VAL A 145 3.24 19.16 10.14
CA VAL A 145 3.38 19.88 8.87
C VAL A 145 2.09 20.66 8.55
N SER A 146 2.24 21.72 7.76
CA SER A 146 1.09 22.45 7.24
C SER A 146 0.26 21.56 6.30
N PRO A 147 -1.08 21.65 6.30
CA PRO A 147 -1.93 20.86 5.41
C PRO A 147 -1.62 21.05 3.91
N GLU A 148 -1.07 22.19 3.51
CA GLU A 148 -0.65 22.47 2.15
C GLU A 148 0.52 21.58 1.68
N TYR A 149 1.27 20.99 2.61
CA TYR A 149 2.36 20.05 2.30
C TYR A 149 1.90 18.88 1.44
N PHE A 150 0.69 18.36 1.69
CA PHE A 150 0.16 17.17 1.01
C PHE A 150 -0.42 17.45 -0.36
N GLY A 151 -0.89 18.69 -0.58
CA GLY A 151 -1.63 19.08 -1.77
C GLY A 151 -0.78 19.21 -3.03
N THR A 152 -1.36 18.81 -4.17
CA THR A 152 -0.81 19.11 -5.50
C THR A 152 -1.89 19.72 -6.39
N GLU A 153 -1.49 20.51 -7.40
CA GLU A 153 -2.44 21.11 -8.35
C GLU A 153 -3.28 20.05 -9.04
N ARG A 154 -2.67 18.97 -9.51
CA ARG A 154 -3.38 17.83 -10.12
C ARG A 154 -4.50 17.27 -9.22
N ARG A 155 -4.25 17.15 -7.91
CA ARG A 155 -5.26 16.64 -6.96
C ARG A 155 -6.36 17.66 -6.69
N ARG A 156 -6.05 18.96 -6.73
CA ARG A 156 -7.03 20.02 -6.60
C ARG A 156 -7.97 20.03 -7.80
N GLU A 157 -7.42 20.02 -9.01
CA GLU A 157 -8.20 19.93 -10.25
C GLU A 157 -9.11 18.70 -10.26
N ALA A 158 -8.62 17.54 -9.79
CA ALA A 158 -9.43 16.33 -9.68
C ALA A 158 -10.62 16.50 -8.71
N LEU A 159 -10.43 17.18 -7.57
CA LEU A 159 -11.52 17.48 -6.63
C LEU A 159 -12.55 18.42 -7.28
N GLU A 160 -12.11 19.46 -7.96
CA GLU A 160 -13.00 20.42 -8.64
C GLU A 160 -13.83 19.75 -9.72
N ALA A 161 -13.21 18.91 -10.56
CA ALA A 161 -13.90 18.11 -11.55
C ALA A 161 -14.90 17.13 -10.91
N TYR A 162 -14.53 16.47 -9.82
CA TYR A 162 -15.41 15.58 -9.06
C TYR A 162 -16.66 16.33 -8.56
N LYS A 163 -16.49 17.51 -7.94
CA LYS A 163 -17.59 18.35 -7.44
C LYS A 163 -18.50 18.83 -8.57
N ALA A 164 -17.95 19.24 -9.71
CA ALA A 164 -18.70 19.69 -10.87
C ALA A 164 -19.56 18.56 -11.45
N ASN A 165 -19.03 17.35 -11.58
CA ASN A 165 -19.77 16.18 -12.06
C ASN A 165 -20.92 15.81 -11.12
N GLU A 166 -20.71 15.83 -9.81
CA GLU A 166 -21.77 15.55 -8.83
C GLU A 166 -22.90 16.60 -8.91
N GLN A 167 -22.55 17.89 -9.02
CA GLN A 167 -23.54 18.97 -9.18
C GLN A 167 -24.35 18.87 -10.48
N ALA A 168 -23.75 18.34 -11.53
CA ALA A 168 -24.41 18.08 -12.80
C ALA A 168 -25.31 16.82 -12.78
N GLY A 169 -25.37 16.09 -11.65
CA GLY A 169 -26.10 14.82 -11.52
C GLY A 169 -25.48 13.68 -12.34
N LEU A 170 -24.28 13.89 -12.85
CA LEU A 170 -23.49 12.86 -13.45
C LEU A 170 -22.98 12.01 -12.28
N LYS A 171 -23.11 10.66 -12.37
CA LYS A 171 -22.29 9.83 -11.47
C LYS A 171 -20.86 10.30 -11.71
N PRO A 172 -20.16 10.78 -10.70
CA PRO A 172 -18.74 10.97 -10.89
C PRO A 172 -18.27 9.64 -11.46
N GLU A 173 -17.63 9.64 -12.64
CA GLU A 173 -16.74 8.55 -12.93
C GLU A 173 -15.88 8.51 -11.69
N ALA A 174 -16.09 7.50 -10.87
CA ALA A 174 -15.28 7.34 -9.68
C ALA A 174 -13.87 7.49 -10.23
N ASP A 175 -13.13 8.47 -9.70
CA ASP A 175 -11.72 8.60 -10.07
C ASP A 175 -11.07 7.34 -9.53
N HIS A 176 -11.29 6.22 -10.26
CA HIS A 176 -10.84 4.87 -9.95
C HIS A 176 -9.32 4.76 -10.03
N LYS A 177 -8.64 5.90 -10.00
CA LYS A 177 -7.20 6.00 -9.78
C LYS A 177 -6.94 5.90 -8.27
N PHE A 178 -7.16 4.70 -7.75
CA PHE A 178 -6.71 4.35 -6.41
C PHE A 178 -5.20 4.40 -6.39
N GLY A 179 -4.64 5.38 -5.70
CA GLY A 179 -3.19 5.62 -5.68
C GLY A 179 -2.55 5.24 -4.34
N THR A 180 -3.20 4.41 -3.53
CA THR A 180 -2.67 3.83 -2.30
C THR A 180 -1.29 3.25 -2.52
N VAL A 181 -0.34 3.47 -1.62
CA VAL A 181 0.98 2.85 -1.68
C VAL A 181 1.10 1.73 -0.67
N GLY A 182 1.88 0.71 -1.01
CA GLY A 182 2.12 -0.37 -0.07
C GLY A 182 3.36 -1.18 -0.40
N VAL A 183 3.91 -1.80 0.63
CA VAL A 183 5.14 -2.59 0.57
C VAL A 183 4.99 -3.85 1.42
N VAL A 184 5.45 -4.97 0.89
CA VAL A 184 5.57 -6.23 1.62
C VAL A 184 6.99 -6.77 1.47
N VAL A 185 7.53 -7.34 2.54
CA VAL A 185 8.89 -7.90 2.53
C VAL A 185 8.97 -9.24 3.26
N LEU A 186 9.95 -10.05 2.86
CA LEU A 186 10.55 -11.13 3.63
C LEU A 186 11.99 -10.71 3.93
N ASP A 187 12.35 -10.57 5.21
CA ASP A 187 13.71 -10.18 5.63
C ASP A 187 14.62 -11.38 5.92
N GLN A 188 15.91 -11.12 6.12
CA GLN A 188 16.91 -12.18 6.39
C GLN A 188 16.65 -12.98 7.68
N ALA A 189 15.88 -12.42 8.62
CA ALA A 189 15.46 -13.12 9.83
C ALA A 189 14.25 -14.05 9.61
N GLY A 190 13.71 -14.07 8.39
CA GLY A 190 12.52 -14.85 8.01
C GLY A 190 11.20 -14.18 8.41
N ASN A 191 11.24 -12.89 8.71
CA ASN A 191 10.02 -12.15 9.07
C ASN A 191 9.33 -11.58 7.85
N LEU A 192 8.03 -11.78 7.81
CA LEU A 192 7.12 -11.15 6.88
C LEU A 192 6.59 -9.84 7.47
N VAL A 193 6.67 -8.76 6.70
CA VAL A 193 6.15 -7.44 7.10
C VAL A 193 5.34 -6.85 5.96
N ALA A 194 4.21 -6.23 6.29
CA ALA A 194 3.37 -5.49 5.35
C ALA A 194 3.10 -4.08 5.87
N GLY A 195 3.05 -3.11 4.96
CA GLY A 195 2.60 -1.75 5.26
C GLY A 195 1.84 -1.14 4.09
N THR A 196 0.89 -0.27 4.41
CA THR A 196 0.04 0.43 3.44
C THR A 196 -0.19 1.86 3.90
N SER A 197 -0.20 2.83 2.98
CA SER A 197 -0.47 4.25 3.25
C SER A 197 -1.30 4.89 2.15
N THR A 198 -2.23 5.78 2.50
CA THR A 198 -3.17 6.37 1.53
C THR A 198 -3.76 7.71 1.98
N GLY A 199 -4.19 8.52 1.01
CA GLY A 199 -5.13 9.63 1.20
C GLY A 199 -6.61 9.22 1.06
N GLY A 200 -6.90 7.98 0.69
CA GLY A 200 -8.27 7.50 0.45
C GLY A 200 -8.81 7.84 -0.94
N MET A 201 -10.08 8.25 -1.04
CA MET A 201 -10.77 8.58 -2.29
C MET A 201 -10.95 10.08 -2.46
N THR A 202 -10.83 10.57 -3.70
CA THR A 202 -11.11 11.98 -4.04
C THR A 202 -12.52 12.36 -3.60
N GLY A 203 -12.63 13.47 -2.90
CA GLY A 203 -13.92 13.99 -2.43
C GLY A 203 -14.58 13.17 -1.32
N LYS A 204 -13.84 12.28 -0.64
CA LYS A 204 -14.36 11.54 0.51
C LYS A 204 -14.96 12.48 1.56
N ARG A 205 -16.01 12.02 2.26
CA ARG A 205 -16.78 12.79 3.25
C ARG A 205 -16.89 12.06 4.57
N TRP A 206 -17.28 12.78 5.61
CA TRP A 206 -17.69 12.24 6.90
C TRP A 206 -16.61 11.40 7.61
N GLY A 207 -15.32 11.71 7.34
CA GLY A 207 -14.23 10.91 7.89
C GLY A 207 -14.17 9.50 7.31
N ARG A 208 -14.50 9.30 6.02
CA ARG A 208 -14.44 7.98 5.38
C ARG A 208 -13.06 7.37 5.50
N ILE A 209 -13.01 6.18 6.03
CA ILE A 209 -11.83 5.34 6.14
C ILE A 209 -11.98 4.16 5.17
N GLY A 210 -10.93 3.88 4.39
CA GLY A 210 -10.84 2.72 3.51
C GLY A 210 -10.22 1.49 4.19
N ASP A 211 -9.76 0.56 3.38
CA ASP A 211 -9.14 -0.68 3.81
C ASP A 211 -7.72 -0.51 4.35
N SER A 212 -6.97 0.49 3.89
CA SER A 212 -5.54 0.65 4.16
C SER A 212 -5.16 0.63 5.64
N PRO A 213 -5.88 1.30 6.58
CA PRO A 213 -5.55 1.24 8.01
C PRO A 213 -6.17 0.03 8.72
N VAL A 214 -7.00 -0.77 8.03
CA VAL A 214 -7.73 -1.89 8.64
C VAL A 214 -6.93 -3.18 8.48
N ILE A 215 -6.34 -3.61 9.61
CA ILE A 215 -5.60 -4.88 9.66
C ILE A 215 -6.49 -6.06 9.25
N GLY A 216 -6.02 -6.83 8.29
CA GLY A 216 -6.78 -7.93 7.67
C GLY A 216 -7.53 -7.55 6.40
N ALA A 217 -7.79 -6.26 6.16
CA ALA A 217 -8.42 -5.78 4.92
C ALA A 217 -7.38 -5.29 3.91
N GLY A 218 -6.72 -4.17 4.19
CA GLY A 218 -5.70 -3.57 3.32
C GLY A 218 -4.27 -4.01 3.62
N THR A 219 -4.00 -4.46 4.85
CA THR A 219 -2.67 -4.84 5.33
C THR A 219 -2.77 -6.07 6.21
N TYR A 220 -1.94 -7.07 5.94
CA TYR A 220 -1.81 -8.23 6.82
C TYR A 220 -0.44 -8.89 6.67
N ALA A 221 0.13 -9.38 7.79
CA ALA A 221 1.35 -10.19 7.79
C ALA A 221 1.28 -11.29 8.85
N ASP A 222 1.69 -12.51 8.47
CA ASP A 222 1.77 -13.67 9.35
C ASP A 222 2.88 -14.61 8.83
N ASN A 223 3.95 -14.81 9.60
CA ASN A 223 5.10 -15.65 9.20
C ASN A 223 4.71 -17.10 8.86
N ARG A 224 3.51 -17.54 9.24
CA ARG A 224 2.98 -18.88 8.91
C ARG A 224 2.35 -18.96 7.53
N SER A 225 2.17 -17.83 6.83
CA SER A 225 1.44 -17.81 5.56
C SER A 225 1.94 -16.76 4.58
N CYS A 226 1.62 -15.48 4.75
CA CYS A 226 2.03 -14.43 3.83
C CYS A 226 1.98 -13.02 4.44
N ALA A 227 2.63 -12.05 3.74
CA ALA A 227 2.40 -10.63 3.90
C ALA A 227 1.65 -10.11 2.67
N VAL A 228 0.64 -9.25 2.89
CA VAL A 228 -0.21 -8.66 1.82
C VAL A 228 -0.40 -7.17 2.08
N SER A 229 -0.25 -6.37 1.02
CA SER A 229 -0.71 -4.98 0.96
C SER A 229 -1.65 -4.81 -0.23
N ALA A 230 -2.78 -4.15 -0.01
CA ALA A 230 -3.88 -4.03 -0.95
C ALA A 230 -4.13 -2.58 -1.38
N THR A 231 -4.70 -2.43 -2.56
CA THR A 231 -5.13 -1.16 -3.14
C THR A 231 -6.37 -1.37 -3.99
N GLY A 232 -7.36 -0.50 -3.85
CA GLY A 232 -8.61 -0.63 -4.61
C GLY A 232 -9.79 0.08 -3.97
N HIS A 233 -10.99 -0.38 -4.29
CA HIS A 233 -12.23 0.13 -3.72
C HIS A 233 -12.40 -0.41 -2.28
N GLY A 234 -11.92 0.34 -1.31
CA GLY A 234 -11.76 -0.07 0.09
C GLY A 234 -12.96 -0.73 0.74
N GLU A 235 -14.18 -0.33 0.37
CA GLU A 235 -15.44 -0.89 0.88
C GLU A 235 -15.57 -2.39 0.60
N TYR A 236 -15.08 -2.85 -0.57
CA TYR A 236 -15.08 -4.28 -0.91
C TYR A 236 -13.96 -5.00 -0.17
N PHE A 237 -12.77 -4.41 -0.10
CA PHE A 237 -11.62 -4.99 0.59
C PHE A 237 -11.88 -5.17 2.09
N ILE A 238 -12.58 -4.22 2.74
CA ILE A 238 -13.00 -4.33 4.14
C ILE A 238 -14.02 -5.48 4.30
N ARG A 239 -15.07 -5.50 3.49
CA ARG A 239 -16.16 -6.47 3.61
C ARG A 239 -15.70 -7.91 3.38
N HIS A 240 -14.72 -8.10 2.49
CA HIS A 240 -14.15 -9.41 2.17
C HIS A 240 -12.90 -9.73 3.00
N THR A 241 -12.41 -8.80 3.83
CA THR A 241 -11.16 -8.98 4.62
C THR A 241 -10.00 -9.50 3.76
N VAL A 242 -9.80 -8.89 2.58
CA VAL A 242 -9.01 -9.40 1.46
C VAL A 242 -7.61 -9.86 1.86
N ALA A 243 -6.85 -9.02 2.58
CA ALA A 243 -5.48 -9.35 2.95
C ALA A 243 -5.41 -10.59 3.87
N ARG A 244 -6.33 -10.69 4.84
CA ARG A 244 -6.37 -11.85 5.75
C ARG A 244 -6.90 -13.10 5.07
N ASP A 245 -7.88 -12.98 4.16
CA ASP A 245 -8.45 -14.14 3.47
C ASP A 245 -7.41 -14.85 2.60
N ILE A 246 -6.58 -14.09 1.85
CA ILE A 246 -5.46 -14.64 1.08
C ILE A 246 -4.54 -15.48 1.99
N CYS A 247 -4.07 -14.90 3.09
CA CYS A 247 -3.18 -15.60 4.03
C CYS A 247 -3.88 -16.78 4.73
N ALA A 248 -5.21 -16.70 4.99
CA ALA A 248 -5.98 -17.79 5.57
C ALA A 248 -6.10 -19.00 4.64
N ARG A 249 -6.29 -18.77 3.34
CA ARG A 249 -6.34 -19.85 2.33
C ARG A 249 -5.03 -20.62 2.26
N MET A 250 -3.89 -19.93 2.38
CA MET A 250 -2.59 -20.58 2.51
C MET A 250 -2.48 -21.37 3.82
N GLN A 251 -2.81 -20.73 4.94
CA GLN A 251 -2.61 -21.29 6.27
C GLN A 251 -3.51 -22.49 6.56
N PHE A 252 -4.76 -22.46 6.13
CA PHE A 252 -5.79 -23.46 6.47
C PHE A 252 -6.26 -24.28 5.26
N GLY A 253 -6.10 -23.76 4.04
CA GLY A 253 -6.57 -24.38 2.80
C GLY A 253 -5.46 -25.04 1.96
N ALA A 254 -4.19 -24.91 2.37
CA ALA A 254 -3.01 -25.37 1.64
C ALA A 254 -2.90 -24.84 0.19
N ALA A 255 -3.53 -23.70 -0.11
CA ALA A 255 -3.35 -23.01 -1.38
C ALA A 255 -1.95 -22.40 -1.48
N THR A 256 -1.40 -22.32 -2.67
CA THR A 256 -0.21 -21.48 -2.94
C THR A 256 -0.57 -20.00 -2.85
N LEU A 257 0.43 -19.13 -2.71
CA LEU A 257 0.21 -17.68 -2.67
C LEU A 257 -0.53 -17.18 -3.91
N GLU A 258 -0.11 -17.62 -5.09
CA GLU A 258 -0.72 -17.22 -6.37
C GLU A 258 -2.18 -17.70 -6.48
N GLU A 259 -2.47 -18.95 -6.14
CA GLU A 259 -3.84 -19.49 -6.15
C GLU A 259 -4.75 -18.73 -5.19
N ALA A 260 -4.31 -18.50 -3.95
CA ALA A 260 -5.07 -17.74 -2.95
C ALA A 260 -5.35 -16.30 -3.41
N ALA A 261 -4.31 -15.60 -3.89
CA ALA A 261 -4.43 -14.24 -4.39
C ALA A 261 -5.38 -14.14 -5.60
N ARG A 262 -5.25 -15.05 -6.57
CA ARG A 262 -6.12 -15.05 -7.76
C ARG A 262 -7.57 -15.37 -7.42
N THR A 263 -7.83 -16.34 -6.55
CA THR A 263 -9.20 -16.65 -6.12
C THR A 263 -9.86 -15.43 -5.50
N VAL A 264 -9.19 -14.75 -4.57
CA VAL A 264 -9.77 -13.58 -3.89
C VAL A 264 -9.93 -12.40 -4.85
N VAL A 265 -8.88 -12.05 -5.61
CA VAL A 265 -8.87 -10.82 -6.42
C VAL A 265 -9.61 -11.00 -7.76
N MET A 266 -9.39 -12.13 -8.46
CA MET A 266 -9.89 -12.33 -9.82
C MET A 266 -11.25 -13.01 -9.88
N GLU A 267 -11.68 -13.68 -8.80
CA GLU A 267 -12.97 -14.39 -8.78
C GLU A 267 -13.93 -13.73 -7.78
N GLU A 268 -13.60 -13.65 -6.49
CA GLU A 268 -14.53 -13.17 -5.46
C GLU A 268 -14.76 -11.66 -5.51
N LEU A 269 -13.69 -10.85 -5.65
CA LEU A 269 -13.86 -9.40 -5.80
C LEU A 269 -14.56 -9.06 -7.11
N VAL A 270 -14.24 -9.72 -8.22
CA VAL A 270 -14.92 -9.51 -9.51
C VAL A 270 -16.40 -9.87 -9.39
N ALA A 271 -16.75 -10.98 -8.75
CA ALA A 271 -18.14 -11.38 -8.52
C ALA A 271 -18.92 -10.40 -7.63
N ALA A 272 -18.21 -9.63 -6.80
CA ALA A 272 -18.78 -8.61 -5.93
C ALA A 272 -18.77 -7.20 -6.52
N ASP A 273 -18.34 -7.00 -7.77
CA ASP A 273 -18.09 -5.72 -8.43
C ASP A 273 -17.00 -4.88 -7.74
N GLY A 274 -16.04 -5.54 -7.07
CA GLY A 274 -14.89 -4.92 -6.43
C GLY A 274 -13.71 -4.84 -7.39
N GLU A 275 -13.08 -3.66 -7.49
CA GLU A 275 -11.91 -3.40 -8.33
C GLU A 275 -10.69 -3.05 -7.49
N GLY A 276 -9.53 -3.57 -7.89
CA GLY A 276 -8.25 -3.26 -7.26
C GLY A 276 -7.20 -4.36 -7.46
N GLY A 277 -6.25 -4.43 -6.53
CA GLY A 277 -5.16 -5.40 -6.57
C GLY A 277 -4.41 -5.53 -5.26
N ILE A 278 -3.46 -6.45 -5.25
CA ILE A 278 -2.58 -6.72 -4.11
C ILE A 278 -1.13 -6.93 -4.57
N VAL A 279 -0.22 -6.67 -3.66
CA VAL A 279 1.12 -7.26 -3.67
C VAL A 279 1.27 -8.14 -2.44
N ALA A 280 1.89 -9.30 -2.62
CA ALA A 280 2.05 -10.26 -1.54
C ALA A 280 3.39 -11.01 -1.63
N VAL A 281 3.89 -11.49 -0.49
CA VAL A 281 5.08 -12.33 -0.40
C VAL A 281 4.85 -13.45 0.61
N ASP A 282 5.36 -14.66 0.32
CA ASP A 282 5.30 -15.81 1.21
C ASP A 282 6.65 -16.09 1.92
N PRO A 283 6.71 -17.03 2.91
CA PRO A 283 7.94 -17.36 3.62
C PRO A 283 9.05 -17.96 2.74
N ALA A 284 8.74 -18.41 1.53
CA ALA A 284 9.74 -18.89 0.57
C ALA A 284 10.26 -17.78 -0.35
N GLY A 285 9.79 -16.53 -0.17
CA GLY A 285 10.12 -15.38 -1.01
C GLY A 285 9.46 -15.39 -2.38
N LYS A 286 8.38 -16.18 -2.56
CA LYS A 286 7.52 -16.07 -3.72
C LYS A 286 6.70 -14.80 -3.65
N VAL A 287 6.60 -14.09 -4.77
CA VAL A 287 5.85 -12.84 -4.89
C VAL A 287 4.60 -13.07 -5.73
N ALA A 288 3.48 -12.48 -5.34
CA ALA A 288 2.26 -12.36 -6.15
C ALA A 288 1.88 -10.89 -6.34
N LEU A 289 1.59 -10.51 -7.59
CA LEU A 289 1.19 -9.17 -8.01
C LEU A 289 -0.12 -9.30 -8.80
N VAL A 290 -1.24 -9.42 -8.08
CA VAL A 290 -2.55 -9.77 -8.68
C VAL A 290 -3.50 -8.58 -8.61
N PHE A 291 -4.11 -8.23 -9.74
CA PHE A 291 -5.07 -7.12 -9.83
C PHE A 291 -6.11 -7.39 -10.94
N ASN A 292 -7.32 -6.88 -10.75
CA ASN A 292 -8.46 -6.96 -11.68
C ASN A 292 -8.82 -5.60 -12.30
N ALA A 293 -7.95 -4.59 -12.13
CA ALA A 293 -8.05 -3.27 -12.73
C ALA A 293 -7.28 -3.19 -14.06
N PRO A 294 -7.48 -2.16 -14.93
CA PRO A 294 -6.71 -1.95 -16.14
C PRO A 294 -5.20 -1.80 -15.92
N GLY A 295 -4.78 -1.28 -14.77
CA GLY A 295 -3.37 -1.15 -14.41
C GLY A 295 -3.13 -1.09 -12.91
N MET A 296 -1.89 -1.39 -12.51
CA MET A 296 -1.36 -1.24 -11.16
C MET A 296 0.10 -0.84 -11.24
N TYR A 297 0.48 0.29 -10.67
CA TYR A 297 1.88 0.63 -10.44
C TYR A 297 2.47 -0.38 -9.48
N ARG A 298 3.48 -1.14 -9.92
CA ARG A 298 4.01 -2.26 -9.14
C ARG A 298 5.47 -2.54 -9.44
N ALA A 299 6.19 -3.03 -8.44
CA ALA A 299 7.53 -3.58 -8.62
C ALA A 299 7.79 -4.70 -7.61
N SER A 300 8.69 -5.60 -7.95
CA SER A 300 9.13 -6.68 -7.05
C SER A 300 10.55 -7.13 -7.33
N ILE A 301 11.18 -7.72 -6.31
CA ILE A 301 12.38 -8.57 -6.43
C ILE A 301 12.12 -9.80 -5.56
N ASP A 302 12.06 -10.98 -6.18
CA ASP A 302 11.79 -12.24 -5.51
C ASP A 302 13.07 -12.85 -4.88
N ALA A 303 12.92 -14.00 -4.21
CA ALA A 303 14.05 -14.68 -3.57
C ALA A 303 15.11 -15.20 -4.55
N ASP A 304 14.77 -15.39 -5.83
CA ASP A 304 15.71 -15.72 -6.89
C ASP A 304 16.43 -14.50 -7.47
N GLY A 305 16.13 -13.28 -6.95
CA GLY A 305 16.66 -11.99 -7.43
C GLY A 305 16.03 -11.51 -8.74
N ARG A 306 14.91 -12.09 -9.15
CA ARG A 306 14.22 -11.64 -10.37
C ARG A 306 13.48 -10.35 -10.08
N LYS A 307 13.87 -9.30 -10.81
CA LYS A 307 13.27 -7.96 -10.70
C LYS A 307 12.19 -7.76 -11.76
N MET A 308 11.06 -7.20 -11.34
CA MET A 308 9.96 -6.78 -12.20
C MET A 308 9.54 -5.36 -11.85
N VAL A 309 9.23 -4.54 -12.85
CA VAL A 309 8.58 -3.23 -12.74
C VAL A 309 7.51 -3.14 -13.81
N GLY A 310 6.30 -2.75 -13.47
CA GLY A 310 5.19 -2.67 -14.41
C GLY A 310 4.08 -1.72 -13.97
N ILE A 311 3.26 -1.33 -14.94
CA ILE A 311 2.11 -0.43 -14.76
C ILE A 311 0.85 -1.07 -15.33
N TYR A 312 0.91 -1.63 -16.54
CA TYR A 312 -0.24 -2.12 -17.28
C TYR A 312 -0.46 -3.62 -17.10
N GLY A 313 -1.69 -4.09 -17.40
CA GLY A 313 -2.06 -5.49 -17.25
C GLY A 313 -1.31 -6.46 -18.17
N ASP A 314 -0.79 -5.96 -19.29
CA ASP A 314 -0.01 -6.71 -20.27
C ASP A 314 1.51 -6.65 -20.03
N ASP A 315 1.99 -5.89 -19.05
CA ASP A 315 3.38 -5.92 -18.64
C ASP A 315 3.69 -7.29 -18.02
N ALA A 316 4.84 -7.88 -18.38
CA ALA A 316 5.21 -9.24 -17.97
C ALA A 316 5.10 -9.41 -16.45
N ALA A 317 4.41 -10.48 -16.04
CA ALA A 317 4.48 -10.95 -14.66
C ALA A 317 5.84 -11.59 -14.38
N PRO A 318 6.31 -11.62 -13.12
CA PRO A 318 7.60 -12.21 -12.75
C PRO A 318 7.66 -13.71 -13.02
#